data_a9bfad6e7032353cb39727af4220f1e7
#
_entry.id   a9bfad6e7032353cb39727af4220f1e7
#
_cell.length_a   1.000
_cell.length_b   1.000
_cell.length_c   1.000
_cell.angle_alpha   90.00
_cell.angle_beta   90.00
_cell.angle_gamma   90.00
#
_symmetry.space_group_name_H-M   'P 1'
#
loop_
_entity.id
_entity.type
_entity.pdbx_description
1 polymer ?
#
loop_
_entity_poly.entity_id
_entity_poly.type
_entity_poly.pdbx_seq_one_letter_code
_entity_poly.pdbx_strand_id
1 'polypeptide(L)'
;MESMEEIYQNHSKKVYTFLLSKTCNHELAEELTQETFFCAVNSINKFKGNSSVLTWLCGIAQNLWLKYLRDNKSFEDLSNYEDMLTISSADDELFIQWENVEILKSLHNLDEPMREVMYLRLIGEISFAQIGEIIGKSENWARVNFYRGKKRIFEEMKKNE
;
A
#
# COMPACT_ATOMS: atom_id res chain seq x y z
N MET A 1 -19.74 -11.12 -12.05
CA MET A 1 -18.30 -11.02 -11.78
C MET A 1 -17.69 -9.88 -12.58
N GLU A 2 -16.87 -9.06 -11.94
CA GLU A 2 -16.22 -7.95 -12.61
C GLU A 2 -15.27 -8.45 -13.70
N SER A 3 -15.24 -7.73 -14.82
CA SER A 3 -14.24 -8.01 -15.86
C SER A 3 -12.86 -7.55 -15.39
N MET A 4 -11.80 -8.05 -16.03
CA MET A 4 -10.46 -7.61 -15.68
C MET A 4 -10.26 -6.11 -15.89
N GLU A 5 -10.93 -5.54 -16.86
CA GLU A 5 -10.87 -4.11 -17.10
C GLU A 5 -11.49 -3.34 -15.93
N GLU A 6 -12.64 -3.78 -15.46
CA GLU A 6 -13.31 -3.18 -14.32
C GLU A 6 -12.46 -3.33 -13.06
N ILE A 7 -11.87 -4.50 -12.85
CA ILE A 7 -10.99 -4.75 -11.71
C ILE A 7 -9.81 -3.79 -11.74
N TYR A 8 -9.20 -3.61 -12.91
CA TYR A 8 -8.09 -2.68 -13.05
C TYR A 8 -8.51 -1.25 -12.74
N GLN A 9 -9.64 -0.80 -13.33
CA GLN A 9 -10.11 0.55 -13.11
C GLN A 9 -10.46 0.82 -11.66
N ASN A 10 -11.04 -0.16 -10.98
CA ASN A 10 -11.52 0.00 -9.62
C ASN A 10 -10.41 -0.13 -8.57
N HIS A 11 -9.34 -0.86 -8.86
CA HIS A 11 -8.36 -1.23 -7.85
C HIS A 11 -6.93 -0.84 -8.14
N SER A 12 -6.60 -0.36 -9.34
CA SER A 12 -5.21 -0.08 -9.69
C SER A 12 -4.57 0.98 -8.78
N LYS A 13 -5.32 2.02 -8.44
CA LYS A 13 -4.82 3.08 -7.57
C LYS A 13 -4.49 2.57 -6.17
N LYS A 14 -5.37 1.71 -5.65
CA LYS A 14 -5.19 1.17 -4.30
C LYS A 14 -4.02 0.19 -4.25
N VAL A 15 -3.86 -0.64 -5.27
CA VAL A 15 -2.72 -1.56 -5.37
C VAL A 15 -1.42 -0.76 -5.48
N TYR A 16 -1.40 0.27 -6.34
CA TYR A 16 -0.25 1.14 -6.47
C TYR A 16 0.11 1.79 -5.14
N THR A 17 -0.88 2.32 -4.43
CA THR A 17 -0.66 2.96 -3.14
C THR A 17 -0.09 1.98 -2.11
N PHE A 18 -0.63 0.77 -2.09
CA PHE A 18 -0.11 -0.29 -1.24
C PHE A 18 1.37 -0.56 -1.53
N LEU A 19 1.71 -0.71 -2.81
CA LEU A 19 3.09 -0.98 -3.20
C LEU A 19 3.99 0.23 -2.94
N LEU A 20 3.49 1.43 -3.13
CA LEU A 20 4.26 2.63 -2.83
C LEU A 20 4.61 2.73 -1.35
N SER A 21 3.68 2.30 -0.47
CA SER A 21 3.94 2.29 0.97
C SER A 21 5.06 1.31 1.33
N LYS A 22 5.25 0.28 0.50
CA LYS A 22 6.29 -0.73 0.69
C LYS A 22 7.62 -0.31 0.11
N THR A 23 7.59 0.16 -1.13
CA THR A 23 8.80 0.40 -1.92
C THR A 23 9.42 1.76 -1.65
N CYS A 24 8.62 2.75 -1.30
CA CYS A 24 9.01 4.16 -1.24
C CYS A 24 9.68 4.62 -2.53
N ASN A 25 9.28 4.02 -3.66
CA ASN A 25 9.85 4.29 -4.96
C ASN A 25 8.73 4.24 -6.00
N HIS A 26 8.47 5.38 -6.63
CA HIS A 26 7.38 5.53 -7.57
C HIS A 26 7.50 4.57 -8.77
N GLU A 27 8.68 4.52 -9.39
CA GLU A 27 8.89 3.68 -10.57
C GLU A 27 8.72 2.20 -10.25
N LEU A 28 9.30 1.77 -9.14
CA LEU A 28 9.19 0.38 -8.72
C LEU A 28 7.76 0.01 -8.35
N ALA A 29 7.06 0.90 -7.66
CA ALA A 29 5.66 0.67 -7.31
C ALA A 29 4.80 0.53 -8.57
N GLU A 30 5.03 1.37 -9.55
CA GLU A 30 4.31 1.31 -10.81
C GLU A 30 4.58 0.01 -11.55
N GLU A 31 5.84 -0.39 -11.61
CA GLU A 31 6.27 -1.63 -12.24
C GLU A 31 5.63 -2.85 -11.58
N LEU A 32 5.67 -2.90 -10.25
CA LEU A 32 5.08 -3.99 -9.50
C LEU A 32 3.55 -4.00 -9.60
N THR A 33 2.94 -2.83 -9.74
CA THR A 33 1.50 -2.74 -9.94
C THR A 33 1.11 -3.40 -11.27
N GLN A 34 1.83 -3.07 -12.33
CA GLN A 34 1.59 -3.69 -13.63
C GLN A 34 1.77 -5.20 -13.58
N GLU A 35 2.83 -5.63 -12.92
CA GLU A 35 3.10 -7.06 -12.77
C GLU A 35 2.02 -7.76 -11.93
N THR A 36 1.50 -7.09 -10.92
CA THR A 36 0.40 -7.61 -10.11
C THR A 36 -0.82 -7.89 -10.98
N PHE A 37 -1.20 -6.95 -11.84
CA PHE A 37 -2.37 -7.15 -12.70
C PHE A 37 -2.11 -8.17 -13.79
N PHE A 38 -0.88 -8.27 -14.28
CA PHE A 38 -0.51 -9.34 -15.20
C PHE A 38 -0.71 -10.71 -14.55
N CYS A 39 -0.24 -10.87 -13.33
CA CYS A 39 -0.44 -12.12 -12.58
C CYS A 39 -1.92 -12.37 -12.32
N ALA A 40 -2.69 -11.32 -12.03
CA ALA A 40 -4.11 -11.44 -11.78
C ALA A 40 -4.87 -11.95 -13.00
N VAL A 41 -4.55 -11.42 -14.18
CA VAL A 41 -5.15 -11.88 -15.43
C VAL A 41 -4.93 -13.38 -15.62
N ASN A 42 -3.71 -13.84 -15.34
CA ASN A 42 -3.34 -15.23 -15.53
C ASN A 42 -3.91 -16.17 -14.46
N SER A 43 -4.36 -15.63 -13.33
CA SER A 43 -4.83 -16.45 -12.21
C SER A 43 -6.28 -16.18 -11.81
N ILE A 44 -7.00 -15.37 -12.58
CA ILE A 44 -8.39 -15.02 -12.23
C ILE A 44 -9.28 -16.25 -12.14
N ASN A 45 -9.01 -17.26 -12.95
CA ASN A 45 -9.79 -18.49 -12.93
C ASN A 45 -9.60 -19.31 -11.66
N LYS A 46 -8.54 -19.02 -10.92
CA LYS A 46 -8.24 -19.70 -9.65
C LYS A 46 -8.79 -18.93 -8.45
N PHE A 47 -9.26 -17.72 -8.67
CA PHE A 47 -9.83 -16.90 -7.61
C PHE A 47 -11.18 -17.47 -7.20
N LYS A 48 -11.29 -17.88 -5.94
CA LYS A 48 -12.49 -18.58 -5.45
C LYS A 48 -13.47 -17.68 -4.69
N GLY A 49 -13.19 -16.39 -4.61
CA GLY A 49 -14.07 -15.47 -3.89
C GLY A 49 -13.99 -15.57 -2.37
N ASN A 50 -12.95 -16.19 -1.84
CA ASN A 50 -12.78 -16.32 -0.39
C ASN A 50 -12.38 -15.01 0.29
N SER A 51 -12.00 -14.01 -0.49
CA SER A 51 -11.67 -12.67 -0.02
C SER A 51 -12.20 -11.67 -1.02
N SER A 52 -12.09 -10.38 -0.70
CA SER A 52 -12.41 -9.35 -1.68
C SER A 52 -11.37 -9.38 -2.80
N VAL A 53 -11.73 -8.85 -3.95
CA VAL A 53 -10.81 -8.74 -5.08
C VAL A 53 -9.58 -7.92 -4.68
N LEU A 54 -9.79 -6.84 -3.95
CA LEU A 54 -8.68 -6.00 -3.51
C LEU A 54 -7.71 -6.75 -2.59
N THR A 55 -8.23 -7.54 -1.66
CA THR A 55 -7.38 -8.36 -0.76
C THR A 55 -6.57 -9.36 -1.57
N TRP A 56 -7.19 -9.99 -2.54
CA TRP A 56 -6.52 -10.93 -3.42
C TRP A 56 -5.40 -10.26 -4.22
N LEU A 57 -5.69 -9.09 -4.81
CA LEU A 57 -4.68 -8.33 -5.55
C LEU A 57 -3.51 -7.89 -4.66
N CYS A 58 -3.82 -7.43 -3.45
CA CYS A 58 -2.76 -7.04 -2.50
C CYS A 58 -1.91 -8.24 -2.08
N GLY A 59 -2.52 -9.43 -2.01
CA GLY A 59 -1.77 -10.65 -1.76
C GLY A 59 -0.76 -10.96 -2.85
N ILE A 60 -1.19 -10.81 -4.11
CA ILE A 60 -0.29 -10.98 -5.26
C ILE A 60 0.83 -9.94 -5.19
N ALA A 61 0.47 -8.68 -4.95
CA ALA A 61 1.44 -7.59 -4.87
C ALA A 61 2.47 -7.82 -3.76
N GLN A 62 2.01 -8.29 -2.61
CA GLN A 62 2.90 -8.59 -1.49
C GLN A 62 3.90 -9.68 -1.86
N ASN A 63 3.44 -10.72 -2.53
CA ASN A 63 4.33 -11.81 -2.96
C ASN A 63 5.37 -11.32 -3.97
N LEU A 64 4.98 -10.45 -4.88
CA LEU A 64 5.90 -9.88 -5.85
C LEU A 64 6.93 -8.97 -5.17
N TRP A 65 6.49 -8.20 -4.18
CA TRP A 65 7.40 -7.37 -3.40
C TRP A 65 8.42 -8.21 -2.64
N LEU A 66 7.97 -9.29 -1.99
CA LEU A 66 8.87 -10.18 -1.28
C LEU A 66 9.87 -10.86 -2.22
N LYS A 67 9.41 -11.23 -3.41
CA LYS A 67 10.29 -11.79 -4.43
C LYS A 67 11.34 -10.77 -4.86
N TYR A 68 10.93 -9.54 -5.09
CA TYR A 68 11.85 -8.47 -5.45
C TYR A 68 12.93 -8.29 -4.38
N LEU A 69 12.53 -8.29 -3.12
CA LEU A 69 13.49 -8.15 -2.02
C LEU A 69 14.50 -9.29 -1.99
N ARG A 70 14.07 -10.52 -2.25
CA ARG A 70 14.98 -11.67 -2.29
C ARG A 70 15.99 -11.56 -3.42
N ASP A 71 15.51 -11.11 -4.59
CA ASP A 71 16.35 -11.04 -5.78
C ASP A 71 17.28 -9.83 -5.75
N ASN A 72 17.01 -8.84 -4.93
CA ASN A 72 17.74 -7.57 -4.89
C ASN A 72 18.20 -7.21 -3.48
N LYS A 73 18.89 -8.15 -2.83
CA LYS A 73 19.30 -7.98 -1.44
C LYS A 73 20.33 -6.90 -1.18
N SER A 74 20.94 -6.36 -2.22
CA SER A 74 22.09 -5.47 -2.05
C SER A 74 21.76 -4.01 -2.03
N PHE A 75 20.48 -3.63 -2.05
CA PHE A 75 20.21 -2.21 -2.06
C PHE A 75 19.46 -1.81 -0.82
N GLU A 76 19.76 -0.67 -0.35
CA GLU A 76 19.13 -0.04 0.77
C GLU A 76 19.16 1.43 0.51
N ASP A 77 18.52 1.86 -0.57
CA ASP A 77 18.61 3.23 -0.94
C ASP A 77 17.39 3.99 -0.42
N LEU A 78 17.58 4.67 0.69
CA LEU A 78 16.54 5.50 1.28
C LEU A 78 16.37 6.83 0.55
N SER A 79 17.23 7.13 -0.41
CA SER A 79 17.13 8.38 -1.15
C SER A 79 15.83 8.47 -1.96
N ASN A 80 15.28 7.33 -2.33
CA ASN A 80 14.02 7.29 -3.07
C ASN A 80 12.84 7.81 -2.26
N TYR A 81 12.99 7.86 -0.96
CA TYR A 81 11.96 8.37 -0.08
C TYR A 81 11.67 9.85 -0.34
N GLU A 82 12.73 10.64 -0.48
CA GLU A 82 12.57 12.06 -0.78
C GLU A 82 11.99 12.29 -2.16
N ASP A 83 12.44 11.50 -3.14
CA ASP A 83 11.92 11.59 -4.49
C ASP A 83 10.43 11.30 -4.54
N MET A 84 9.98 10.34 -3.75
CA MET A 84 8.57 10.02 -3.67
C MET A 84 7.76 11.18 -3.14
N LEU A 85 8.29 11.88 -2.13
CA LEU A 85 7.60 13.01 -1.52
C LEU A 85 7.58 14.25 -2.43
N THR A 86 8.52 14.33 -3.37
CA THR A 86 8.60 15.48 -4.27
C THR A 86 7.87 15.27 -5.59
N ILE A 87 7.30 14.13 -5.80
CA ILE A 87 6.52 13.88 -7.01
C ILE A 87 5.34 14.82 -7.02
N SER A 88 5.47 15.86 -7.79
CA SER A 88 4.41 16.82 -7.99
C SER A 88 3.96 16.70 -9.43
N SER A 89 3.06 15.86 -9.70
CA SER A 89 2.65 15.69 -11.07
C SER A 89 1.19 15.33 -11.13
N ALA A 90 0.71 15.15 -12.31
CA ALA A 90 -0.65 14.69 -12.51
C ALA A 90 -0.90 13.35 -11.83
N ASP A 91 0.17 12.59 -11.57
CA ASP A 91 0.05 11.34 -10.85
C ASP A 91 -0.33 11.56 -9.39
N ASP A 92 -0.13 12.77 -8.90
CA ASP A 92 -0.50 13.14 -7.54
C ASP A 92 -2.00 13.12 -7.33
N GLU A 93 -2.77 13.08 -8.38
CA GLU A 93 -4.21 12.90 -8.22
C GLU A 93 -4.52 11.63 -7.45
N LEU A 94 -3.60 10.68 -7.45
CA LEU A 94 -3.70 9.48 -6.63
C LEU A 94 -3.66 9.81 -5.15
N PHE A 95 -2.98 10.89 -4.81
CA PHE A 95 -2.77 11.31 -3.42
C PHE A 95 -3.59 12.53 -3.05
N ILE A 96 -4.33 13.09 -3.99
CA ILE A 96 -5.08 14.33 -3.78
C ILE A 96 -6.16 14.21 -2.71
N GLN A 97 -6.59 13.02 -2.41
CA GLN A 97 -7.49 12.82 -1.30
C GLN A 97 -6.80 13.15 0.02
N TRP A 98 -5.49 13.28 -0.03
CA TRP A 98 -4.67 13.70 1.09
C TRP A 98 -4.25 15.14 0.84
N GLU A 99 -5.13 16.05 1.17
CA GLU A 99 -4.88 17.48 0.98
C GLU A 99 -3.73 17.99 1.85
N ASN A 100 -3.24 17.14 2.72
CA ASN A 100 -2.23 17.54 3.68
C ASN A 100 -0.93 16.75 3.48
N VAL A 101 0.03 17.40 2.87
CA VAL A 101 1.36 16.82 2.64
C VAL A 101 2.03 16.43 3.96
N GLU A 102 1.71 17.16 5.05
CA GLU A 102 2.28 16.85 6.35
C GLU A 102 1.81 15.50 6.87
N ILE A 103 0.53 15.16 6.65
CA ILE A 103 0.02 13.85 7.04
C ILE A 103 0.72 12.77 6.25
N LEU A 104 0.91 12.98 4.95
CA LEU A 104 1.58 12.01 4.10
C LEU A 104 3.01 11.78 4.54
N LYS A 105 3.73 12.86 4.88
CA LYS A 105 5.09 12.75 5.41
C LYS A 105 5.12 11.98 6.71
N SER A 106 4.16 12.26 7.60
CA SER A 106 4.07 11.56 8.88
C SER A 106 3.81 10.08 8.68
N LEU A 107 2.94 9.72 7.72
CA LEU A 107 2.69 8.32 7.38
C LEU A 107 3.96 7.62 6.93
N HIS A 108 4.75 8.28 6.08
CA HIS A 108 5.98 7.67 5.58
C HIS A 108 7.06 7.56 6.63
N ASN A 109 7.00 8.37 7.68
CA ASN A 109 7.94 8.29 8.78
C ASN A 109 7.62 7.21 9.79
N LEU A 110 6.45 6.61 9.68
CA LEU A 110 6.08 5.51 10.56
C LEU A 110 6.90 4.26 10.22
N ASP A 111 7.22 3.52 11.25
CA ASP A 111 7.87 2.21 11.08
C ASP A 111 6.86 1.19 10.58
N GLU A 112 7.34 0.18 9.89
CA GLU A 112 6.53 -0.99 9.65
C GLU A 112 6.35 -1.73 10.99
N PRO A 113 5.22 -2.31 11.27
CA PRO A 113 4.07 -2.49 10.37
C PRO A 113 3.01 -1.38 10.45
N MET A 114 3.20 -0.36 11.28
CA MET A 114 2.20 0.69 11.44
C MET A 114 1.92 1.43 10.12
N ARG A 115 3.00 1.75 9.39
CA ARG A 115 2.87 2.43 8.09
C ARG A 115 1.97 1.65 7.15
N GLU A 116 2.22 0.36 7.05
CA GLU A 116 1.48 -0.53 6.17
C GLU A 116 0.01 -0.58 6.52
N VAL A 117 -0.28 -0.77 7.80
CA VAL A 117 -1.67 -0.83 8.28
C VAL A 117 -2.38 0.49 8.02
N MET A 118 -1.72 1.62 8.27
CA MET A 118 -2.31 2.93 8.04
C MET A 118 -2.67 3.15 6.57
N TYR A 119 -1.77 2.79 5.66
CA TYR A 119 -2.05 2.92 4.22
C TYR A 119 -3.22 2.04 3.79
N LEU A 120 -3.22 0.79 4.23
CA LEU A 120 -4.29 -0.12 3.86
C LEU A 120 -5.64 0.33 4.38
N ARG A 121 -5.69 0.84 5.60
CA ARG A 121 -6.94 1.26 6.20
C ARG A 121 -7.44 2.59 5.63
N LEU A 122 -6.56 3.60 5.54
CA LEU A 122 -6.99 4.94 5.17
C LEU A 122 -7.16 5.12 3.67
N ILE A 123 -6.25 4.59 2.89
CA ILE A 123 -6.30 4.77 1.44
C ILE A 123 -7.02 3.62 0.76
N GLY A 124 -6.72 2.40 1.20
CA GLY A 124 -7.36 1.22 0.65
C GLY A 124 -8.77 0.97 1.14
N GLU A 125 -9.16 1.63 2.25
CA GLU A 125 -10.47 1.41 2.87
C GLU A 125 -10.72 -0.05 3.20
N ILE A 126 -9.65 -0.76 3.57
CA ILE A 126 -9.71 -2.19 3.87
C ILE A 126 -10.05 -2.38 5.34
N SER A 127 -10.90 -3.36 5.63
CA SER A 127 -11.28 -3.66 7.02
C SER A 127 -10.08 -4.21 7.80
N PHE A 128 -10.11 -4.08 9.12
CA PHE A 128 -9.03 -4.62 9.95
C PHE A 128 -8.89 -6.13 9.81
N ALA A 129 -10.00 -6.83 9.62
CA ALA A 129 -9.97 -8.28 9.40
C ALA A 129 -9.21 -8.62 8.12
N GLN A 130 -9.48 -7.89 7.05
CA GLN A 130 -8.80 -8.09 5.77
C GLN A 130 -7.33 -7.69 5.83
N ILE A 131 -7.03 -6.61 6.53
CA ILE A 131 -5.64 -6.18 6.73
C ILE A 131 -4.85 -7.28 7.45
N GLY A 132 -5.42 -7.84 8.50
CA GLY A 132 -4.81 -8.95 9.20
C GLY A 132 -4.55 -10.13 8.27
N GLU A 133 -5.53 -10.45 7.44
CA GLU A 133 -5.41 -11.52 6.46
C GLU A 133 -4.28 -11.27 5.46
N ILE A 134 -4.20 -10.05 4.92
CA ILE A 134 -3.16 -9.67 3.97
C ILE A 134 -1.76 -9.78 4.58
N ILE A 135 -1.61 -9.31 5.81
CA ILE A 135 -0.31 -9.24 6.48
C ILE A 135 0.04 -10.56 7.20
N GLY A 136 -0.95 -11.43 7.39
CA GLY A 136 -0.74 -12.68 8.11
C GLY A 136 -0.83 -12.52 9.62
N LYS A 137 -1.68 -11.62 10.09
CA LYS A 137 -1.87 -11.32 11.51
C LYS A 137 -3.36 -11.33 11.84
N SER A 138 -3.68 -11.10 13.10
CA SER A 138 -5.07 -11.06 13.54
C SER A 138 -5.72 -9.71 13.25
N GLU A 139 -7.05 -9.69 13.26
CA GLU A 139 -7.81 -8.45 13.17
C GLU A 139 -7.43 -7.48 14.28
N ASN A 140 -7.33 -8.01 15.51
CA ASN A 140 -6.99 -7.18 16.66
C ASN A 140 -5.59 -6.58 16.53
N TRP A 141 -4.66 -7.35 15.99
CA TRP A 141 -3.30 -6.85 15.72
C TRP A 141 -3.36 -5.64 14.78
N ALA A 142 -4.14 -5.75 13.71
CA ALA A 142 -4.29 -4.65 12.75
C ALA A 142 -4.90 -3.41 13.41
N ARG A 143 -5.95 -3.61 14.22
CA ARG A 143 -6.59 -2.51 14.92
C ARG A 143 -5.64 -1.80 15.87
N VAL A 144 -4.89 -2.57 16.66
CA VAL A 144 -3.92 -2.00 17.61
C VAL A 144 -2.86 -1.19 16.88
N ASN A 145 -2.32 -1.72 15.80
CA ASN A 145 -1.28 -1.00 15.05
C ASN A 145 -1.81 0.26 14.37
N PHE A 146 -3.07 0.22 13.93
CA PHE A 146 -3.71 1.41 13.37
C PHE A 146 -3.79 2.53 14.41
N TYR A 147 -4.27 2.21 15.62
CA TYR A 147 -4.42 3.23 16.65
C TYR A 147 -3.07 3.73 17.17
N ARG A 148 -2.07 2.87 17.21
CA ARG A 148 -0.71 3.31 17.56
C ARG A 148 -0.16 4.28 16.51
N GLY A 149 -0.36 3.95 15.24
CA GLY A 149 0.07 4.82 14.16
C GLY A 149 -0.65 6.16 14.18
N LYS A 150 -1.95 6.14 14.41
CA LYS A 150 -2.74 7.35 14.53
C LYS A 150 -2.25 8.26 15.65
N LYS A 151 -1.95 7.67 16.80
CA LYS A 151 -1.43 8.40 17.94
C LYS A 151 -0.10 9.07 17.61
N ARG A 152 0.82 8.34 16.97
CA ARG A 152 2.11 8.90 16.58
C ARG A 152 1.97 10.07 15.62
N ILE A 153 1.08 9.96 14.65
CA ILE A 153 0.85 11.04 13.70
C ILE A 153 0.37 12.29 14.41
N PHE A 154 -0.58 12.15 15.32
CA PHE A 154 -1.08 13.30 16.08
C PHE A 154 -0.01 13.92 16.95
N GLU A 155 0.84 13.12 17.57
CA GLU A 155 1.94 13.63 18.38
C GLU A 155 2.93 14.42 17.53
N GLU A 156 3.28 13.95 16.35
CA GLU A 156 4.16 14.66 15.45
C GLU A 156 3.56 15.97 14.96
N MET A 157 2.27 15.98 14.66
CA MET A 157 1.60 17.18 14.21
C MET A 157 1.58 18.25 15.29
N LYS A 158 1.44 17.87 16.55
CA LYS A 158 1.51 18.81 17.67
C LYS A 158 2.87 19.44 17.82
N LYS A 159 3.95 18.69 17.53
CA LYS A 159 5.30 19.23 17.62
C LYS A 159 5.61 20.26 16.55
N ASN A 160 4.88 20.21 15.45
CA ASN A 160 5.08 21.12 14.33
C ASN A 160 4.22 22.38 14.39
N GLU A 161 3.43 22.53 15.42
CA GLU A 161 2.62 23.74 15.65
C GLU A 161 3.40 24.81 16.36
#